data_e61d4e69e522f7b7ee747d14ed2138ab
#
_entry.id   e61d4e69e522f7b7ee747d14ed2138ab
#
_cell.length_a   1.000
_cell.length_b   1.000
_cell.length_c   1.000
_cell.angle_alpha   90.00
_cell.angle_beta   90.00
_cell.angle_gamma   90.00
#
_symmetry.space_group_name_H-M   'P 1'
#
loop_
_entity.id
_entity.type
_entity.pdbx_description
1 polymer ?
#
loop_
_entity_poly.entity_id
_entity_poly.type
_entity_poly.pdbx_seq_one_letter_code
_entity_poly.pdbx_strand_id
1 'polypeptide(L)'
;MRILGYTNSASGNFVCDGLVSIHPFKLLIESKIVPCAIRDEQLANYCATVENWRSNGFDAALLYITPDSSRPSSLESENITWCSWDEIFDILDSFPNKNTHITCLIDGLRGLWNEIYTHTVDIPIEEKVVVLAGRIAHKVAHDKGIYHCQHGRNFNNAKYLAFYANKEIADVYEVIAGPMPRPQGITDGNEGDDFYELKHLD
;
A
#
# COMPACT_ATOMS: atom_id res chain seq x y z
N MET A 1 -9.48 -18.66 -16.27
CA MET A 1 -8.59 -17.71 -15.55
C MET A 1 -9.49 -16.78 -14.75
N ARG A 2 -9.27 -16.66 -13.45
CA ARG A 2 -9.96 -15.68 -12.60
C ARG A 2 -8.88 -14.76 -12.01
N ILE A 3 -9.05 -13.45 -12.17
CA ILE A 3 -8.27 -12.43 -11.49
C ILE A 3 -9.17 -11.88 -10.40
N LEU A 4 -8.80 -12.07 -9.14
CA LEU A 4 -9.61 -11.68 -7.99
C LEU A 4 -8.74 -10.81 -7.07
N GLY A 5 -9.26 -9.65 -6.67
CA GLY A 5 -8.65 -8.76 -5.68
C GLY A 5 -8.96 -9.10 -4.22
N TYR A 6 -9.67 -10.23 -3.95
CA TYR A 6 -10.02 -10.65 -2.60
C TYR A 6 -9.81 -12.14 -2.42
N THR A 7 -9.13 -12.54 -1.35
CA THR A 7 -9.04 -13.93 -0.91
C THR A 7 -9.50 -14.03 0.54
N ASN A 8 -10.39 -15.00 0.83
CA ASN A 8 -10.68 -15.39 2.22
C ASN A 8 -9.61 -16.38 2.65
N SER A 9 -8.84 -16.06 3.69
CA SER A 9 -7.93 -16.99 4.34
C SER A 9 -8.58 -17.60 5.59
N ALA A 10 -8.07 -18.73 6.05
CA ALA A 10 -8.48 -19.34 7.31
C ALA A 10 -8.20 -18.44 8.56
N SER A 11 -7.39 -17.39 8.42
CA SER A 11 -6.96 -16.47 9.47
C SER A 11 -7.58 -15.07 9.37
N GLY A 12 -8.48 -14.82 8.42
CA GLY A 12 -9.12 -13.51 8.24
C GLY A 12 -9.17 -13.06 6.78
N ASN A 13 -9.92 -11.99 6.54
CA ASN A 13 -9.98 -11.35 5.22
C ASN A 13 -8.71 -10.51 5.02
N PHE A 14 -7.88 -10.89 4.05
CA PHE A 14 -6.81 -10.02 3.58
C PHE A 14 -7.05 -9.66 2.10
N VAL A 15 -6.56 -8.50 1.73
CA VAL A 15 -6.64 -7.99 0.36
C VAL A 15 -5.25 -8.06 -0.23
N CYS A 16 -5.10 -8.78 -1.33
CA CYS A 16 -3.90 -8.75 -2.18
C CYS A 16 -4.20 -7.91 -3.43
N ASP A 17 -3.16 -7.38 -4.06
CA ASP A 17 -3.33 -6.60 -5.29
C ASP A 17 -3.76 -7.46 -6.48
N GLY A 18 -3.35 -8.74 -6.49
CA GLY A 18 -3.78 -9.67 -7.54
C GLY A 18 -3.70 -11.14 -7.14
N LEU A 19 -4.58 -11.92 -7.74
CA LEU A 19 -4.55 -13.39 -7.67
C LEU A 19 -4.78 -13.98 -9.06
N VAL A 20 -3.81 -14.73 -9.55
CA VAL A 20 -3.97 -15.58 -10.73
C VAL A 20 -4.23 -17.01 -10.25
N SER A 21 -5.34 -17.60 -10.69
CA SER A 21 -5.71 -18.97 -10.32
C SER A 21 -6.09 -19.78 -11.56
N ILE A 22 -5.25 -20.75 -11.90
CA ILE A 22 -5.44 -21.71 -13.00
C ILE A 22 -5.01 -23.07 -12.46
N HIS A 23 -5.96 -23.97 -12.26
CA HIS A 23 -5.65 -25.27 -11.64
C HIS A 23 -4.54 -26.03 -12.42
N PRO A 24 -3.50 -26.54 -11.74
CA PRO A 24 -3.26 -26.52 -10.29
C PRO A 24 -2.49 -25.27 -9.77
N PHE A 25 -2.23 -24.28 -10.63
CA PHE A 25 -1.37 -23.12 -10.31
C PHE A 25 -2.14 -21.98 -9.63
N LYS A 26 -1.50 -21.37 -8.61
CA LYS A 26 -1.95 -20.13 -7.96
C LYS A 26 -0.78 -19.17 -7.77
N LEU A 27 -0.97 -17.90 -8.17
CA LEU A 27 -0.01 -16.84 -7.96
C LEU A 27 -0.70 -15.70 -7.21
N LEU A 28 -0.24 -15.45 -5.99
CA LEU A 28 -0.60 -14.27 -5.22
C LEU A 28 0.36 -13.14 -5.59
N ILE A 29 -0.19 -11.96 -5.87
CA ILE A 29 0.59 -10.79 -6.28
C ILE A 29 0.36 -9.67 -5.28
N GLU A 30 1.43 -9.11 -4.79
CA GLU A 30 1.44 -7.90 -3.97
C GLU A 30 2.43 -6.91 -4.57
N SER A 31 2.04 -5.64 -4.66
CA SER A 31 2.87 -4.58 -5.20
C SER A 31 3.00 -3.41 -4.24
N LYS A 32 4.13 -2.73 -4.30
CA LYS A 32 4.38 -1.50 -3.56
C LYS A 32 4.84 -0.42 -4.53
N ILE A 33 4.40 0.79 -4.30
CA ILE A 33 4.79 1.97 -5.08
C ILE A 33 5.85 2.82 -4.37
N VAL A 34 6.19 2.45 -3.12
CA VAL A 34 7.20 3.15 -2.31
C VAL A 34 8.30 2.14 -1.94
N PRO A 35 9.59 2.51 -2.06
CA PRO A 35 10.69 1.65 -1.66
C PRO A 35 10.59 1.22 -0.19
N CYS A 36 11.04 0.01 0.12
CA CYS A 36 11.07 -0.55 1.47
C CYS A 36 9.71 -0.57 2.21
N ALA A 37 8.57 -0.45 1.52
CA ALA A 37 7.24 -0.39 2.12
C ALA A 37 6.66 -1.79 2.41
N ILE A 38 7.49 -2.71 2.91
CA ILE A 38 7.09 -4.07 3.24
C ILE A 38 6.63 -4.12 4.70
N ARG A 39 5.47 -4.77 4.93
CA ARG A 39 4.91 -4.95 6.27
C ARG A 39 5.03 -6.42 6.66
N ASP A 40 5.75 -6.71 7.74
CA ASP A 40 6.07 -8.07 8.17
C ASP A 40 4.82 -8.90 8.45
N GLU A 41 3.79 -8.32 9.09
CA GLU A 41 2.54 -9.02 9.37
C GLU A 41 1.79 -9.38 8.07
N GLN A 42 1.74 -8.46 7.10
CA GLN A 42 1.11 -8.70 5.80
C GLN A 42 1.87 -9.80 5.04
N LEU A 43 3.20 -9.73 5.04
CA LEU A 43 4.05 -10.71 4.41
C LEU A 43 3.88 -12.10 5.02
N ALA A 44 3.86 -12.20 6.35
CA ALA A 44 3.63 -13.46 7.07
C ALA A 44 2.27 -14.10 6.70
N ASN A 45 1.21 -13.28 6.59
CA ASN A 45 -0.11 -13.75 6.20
C ASN A 45 -0.14 -14.28 4.75
N TYR A 46 0.57 -13.63 3.83
CA TYR A 46 0.69 -14.08 2.45
C TYR A 46 1.48 -15.39 2.35
N CYS A 47 2.60 -15.51 3.05
CA CYS A 47 3.39 -16.73 3.11
C CYS A 47 2.55 -17.90 3.66
N ALA A 48 1.84 -17.70 4.77
CA ALA A 48 0.96 -18.72 5.36
C ALA A 48 -0.14 -19.15 4.39
N THR A 49 -0.67 -18.24 3.59
CA THR A 49 -1.67 -18.55 2.58
C THR A 49 -1.11 -19.40 1.45
N VAL A 50 0.07 -19.06 0.94
CA VAL A 50 0.75 -19.81 -0.11
C VAL A 50 1.09 -21.23 0.39
N GLU A 51 1.59 -21.37 1.61
CA GLU A 51 1.88 -22.66 2.25
C GLU A 51 0.60 -23.52 2.41
N ASN A 52 -0.50 -22.91 2.83
CA ASN A 52 -1.78 -23.63 2.90
C ASN A 52 -2.24 -24.12 1.53
N TRP A 53 -2.07 -23.34 0.46
CA TRP A 53 -2.39 -23.79 -0.89
C TRP A 53 -1.50 -24.94 -1.34
N ARG A 54 -0.21 -24.89 -1.08
CA ARG A 54 0.75 -25.98 -1.37
C ARG A 54 0.37 -27.26 -0.65
N SER A 55 0.03 -27.15 0.63
CA SER A 55 -0.41 -28.28 1.46
C SER A 55 -1.72 -28.92 0.93
N ASN A 56 -2.52 -28.16 0.19
CA ASN A 56 -3.73 -28.65 -0.48
C ASN A 56 -3.49 -29.05 -1.95
N GLY A 57 -2.24 -29.26 -2.36
CA GLY A 57 -1.88 -29.79 -3.67
C GLY A 57 -1.86 -28.78 -4.81
N PHE A 58 -1.84 -27.47 -4.52
CA PHE A 58 -1.64 -26.46 -5.54
C PHE A 58 -0.16 -26.15 -5.74
N ASP A 59 0.22 -25.85 -6.97
CA ASP A 59 1.49 -25.19 -7.27
C ASP A 59 1.30 -23.69 -7.03
N ALA A 60 1.77 -23.20 -5.88
CA ALA A 60 1.47 -21.85 -5.42
C ALA A 60 2.74 -21.03 -5.17
N ALA A 61 2.70 -19.76 -5.54
CA ALA A 61 3.78 -18.79 -5.34
C ALA A 61 3.24 -17.42 -4.88
N LEU A 62 4.12 -16.66 -4.19
CA LEU A 62 3.93 -15.25 -3.89
C LEU A 62 4.89 -14.45 -4.78
N LEU A 63 4.35 -13.52 -5.56
CA LEU A 63 5.11 -12.52 -6.29
C LEU A 63 4.99 -11.17 -5.58
N TYR A 64 6.12 -10.63 -5.18
CA TYR A 64 6.22 -9.31 -4.57
C TYR A 64 6.91 -8.35 -5.53
N ILE A 65 6.27 -7.22 -5.86
CA ILE A 65 6.77 -6.23 -6.81
C ILE A 65 7.05 -4.94 -6.04
N THR A 66 8.26 -4.40 -6.14
CA THR A 66 8.62 -3.16 -5.45
C THR A 66 9.44 -2.24 -6.37
N PRO A 67 9.55 -0.93 -6.04
CA PRO A 67 10.41 -0.01 -6.79
C PRO A 67 11.89 -0.12 -6.42
N ASP A 68 12.26 -1.01 -5.49
CA ASP A 68 13.64 -1.16 -5.07
C ASP A 68 14.50 -1.68 -6.24
N SER A 69 15.73 -1.18 -6.37
CA SER A 69 16.69 -1.61 -7.41
C SER A 69 17.37 -2.94 -7.12
N SER A 70 17.19 -3.46 -5.91
CA SER A 70 17.66 -4.76 -5.46
C SER A 70 16.66 -5.38 -4.50
N ARG A 71 16.66 -6.72 -4.42
CA ARG A 71 15.72 -7.45 -3.56
C ARG A 71 15.88 -7.02 -2.10
N PRO A 72 14.80 -6.52 -1.46
CA PRO A 72 14.82 -6.19 -0.04
C PRO A 72 15.11 -7.42 0.82
N SER A 73 15.91 -7.26 1.89
CA SER A 73 16.31 -8.37 2.78
C SER A 73 15.12 -9.06 3.46
N SER A 74 14.05 -8.31 3.74
CA SER A 74 12.80 -8.89 4.28
C SER A 74 12.11 -9.88 3.33
N LEU A 75 12.43 -9.87 2.04
CA LEU A 75 11.90 -10.78 1.03
C LEU A 75 12.84 -11.95 0.71
N GLU A 76 13.96 -12.11 1.41
CA GLU A 76 14.94 -13.19 1.21
C GLU A 76 14.42 -14.54 1.74
N SER A 77 13.26 -14.99 1.24
CA SER A 77 12.69 -16.30 1.52
C SER A 77 12.54 -17.09 0.23
N GLU A 78 12.80 -18.41 0.28
CA GLU A 78 12.65 -19.29 -0.89
C GLU A 78 11.19 -19.34 -1.42
N ASN A 79 10.24 -18.97 -0.58
CA ASN A 79 8.83 -19.02 -0.91
C ASN A 79 8.30 -17.73 -1.58
N ILE A 80 9.15 -16.71 -1.71
CA ILE A 80 8.80 -15.41 -2.26
C ILE A 80 9.58 -15.18 -3.55
N THR A 81 8.88 -14.95 -4.63
CA THR A 81 9.46 -14.43 -5.86
C THR A 81 9.38 -12.91 -5.79
N TRP A 82 10.48 -12.23 -6.02
CA TRP A 82 10.54 -10.78 -6.08
C TRP A 82 10.96 -10.33 -7.47
N CYS A 83 10.42 -9.20 -7.92
CA CYS A 83 10.94 -8.43 -9.04
C CYS A 83 10.73 -6.93 -8.78
N SER A 84 11.56 -6.12 -9.44
CA SER A 84 11.38 -4.68 -9.48
C SER A 84 10.28 -4.29 -10.48
N TRP A 85 9.76 -3.06 -10.37
CA TRP A 85 8.88 -2.51 -11.39
C TRP A 85 9.60 -2.38 -12.75
N ASP A 86 10.90 -2.09 -12.76
CA ASP A 86 11.68 -2.00 -14.00
C ASP A 86 11.73 -3.36 -14.72
N GLU A 87 11.97 -4.46 -13.98
CA GLU A 87 11.92 -5.81 -14.56
C GLU A 87 10.53 -6.17 -15.09
N ILE A 88 9.46 -5.74 -14.42
CA ILE A 88 8.08 -5.91 -14.93
C ILE A 88 7.91 -5.18 -16.26
N PHE A 89 8.39 -3.93 -16.38
CA PHE A 89 8.30 -3.17 -17.63
C PHE A 89 9.14 -3.81 -18.72
N ASP A 90 10.31 -4.33 -18.42
CA ASP A 90 11.15 -5.05 -19.40
C ASP A 90 10.45 -6.32 -19.92
N ILE A 91 9.80 -7.08 -19.04
CA ILE A 91 8.97 -8.24 -19.43
C ILE A 91 7.81 -7.80 -20.32
N LEU A 92 7.10 -6.74 -19.96
CA LEU A 92 5.99 -6.21 -20.75
C LEU A 92 6.45 -5.70 -22.11
N ASP A 93 7.63 -5.10 -22.19
CA ASP A 93 8.21 -4.64 -23.44
C ASP A 93 8.67 -5.79 -24.36
N SER A 94 9.15 -6.86 -23.77
CA SER A 94 9.57 -8.06 -24.51
C SER A 94 8.41 -8.94 -24.96
N PHE A 95 7.17 -8.67 -24.50
CA PHE A 95 6.02 -9.52 -24.77
C PHE A 95 5.73 -9.60 -26.28
N PRO A 96 5.71 -10.80 -26.87
CA PRO A 96 5.47 -10.96 -28.29
C PRO A 96 4.00 -10.68 -28.65
N ASN A 97 3.77 -10.24 -29.86
CA ASN A 97 2.42 -10.03 -30.43
C ASN A 97 1.58 -8.97 -29.71
N LYS A 98 2.18 -7.89 -29.23
CA LYS A 98 1.43 -6.74 -28.73
C LYS A 98 0.56 -6.16 -29.84
N ASN A 99 -0.74 -6.13 -29.60
CA ASN A 99 -1.64 -5.32 -30.42
C ASN A 99 -1.66 -3.86 -29.90
N THR A 100 -2.24 -2.97 -30.66
CA THR A 100 -2.33 -1.53 -30.31
C THR A 100 -2.93 -1.28 -28.93
N HIS A 101 -3.95 -2.06 -28.55
CA HIS A 101 -4.59 -1.89 -27.22
C HIS A 101 -3.65 -2.28 -26.09
N ILE A 102 -2.92 -3.40 -26.22
CA ILE A 102 -1.95 -3.84 -25.20
C ILE A 102 -0.81 -2.82 -25.10
N THR A 103 -0.31 -2.32 -26.23
CA THR A 103 0.72 -1.28 -26.24
C THR A 103 0.25 -0.02 -25.51
N CYS A 104 -0.95 0.50 -25.84
CA CYS A 104 -1.50 1.67 -25.15
C CYS A 104 -1.67 1.45 -23.64
N LEU A 105 -2.05 0.23 -23.19
CA LEU A 105 -2.17 -0.07 -21.77
C LEU A 105 -0.79 -0.10 -21.07
N ILE A 106 0.23 -0.66 -21.69
CA ILE A 106 1.59 -0.68 -21.17
C ILE A 106 2.15 0.74 -21.08
N ASP A 107 1.99 1.54 -22.13
CA ASP A 107 2.44 2.94 -22.17
C ASP A 107 1.70 3.78 -21.10
N GLY A 108 0.40 3.58 -20.95
CA GLY A 108 -0.40 4.22 -19.91
C GLY A 108 0.04 3.84 -18.49
N LEU A 109 0.31 2.54 -18.24
CA LEU A 109 0.84 2.07 -16.96
C LEU A 109 2.22 2.67 -16.67
N ARG A 110 3.10 2.71 -17.66
CA ARG A 110 4.43 3.31 -17.53
C ARG A 110 4.36 4.81 -17.26
N GLY A 111 3.48 5.51 -17.97
CA GLY A 111 3.23 6.94 -17.74
C GLY A 111 2.77 7.21 -16.32
N LEU A 112 1.78 6.45 -15.85
CA LEU A 112 1.30 6.53 -14.46
C LEU A 112 2.38 6.18 -13.44
N TRP A 113 3.17 5.13 -13.69
CA TRP A 113 4.29 4.75 -12.84
C TRP A 113 5.32 5.87 -12.72
N ASN A 114 5.74 6.44 -13.83
CA ASN A 114 6.72 7.53 -13.85
C ASN A 114 6.19 8.75 -13.09
N GLU A 115 4.93 9.09 -13.25
CA GLU A 115 4.29 10.17 -12.51
C GLU A 115 4.29 9.90 -11.00
N ILE A 116 3.80 8.73 -10.58
CA ILE A 116 3.75 8.35 -9.16
C ILE A 116 5.16 8.28 -8.57
N TYR A 117 6.10 7.60 -9.25
CA TYR A 117 7.44 7.38 -8.74
C TYR A 117 8.24 8.68 -8.62
N THR A 118 8.21 9.52 -9.66
CA THR A 118 8.89 10.81 -9.65
C THR A 118 8.35 11.71 -8.53
N HIS A 119 7.04 11.73 -8.35
CA HIS A 119 6.43 12.57 -7.30
C HIS A 119 6.60 12.00 -5.88
N THR A 120 6.82 10.70 -5.70
CA THR A 120 7.00 10.12 -4.36
C THR A 120 8.44 10.19 -3.85
N VAL A 121 9.44 10.27 -4.74
CA VAL A 121 10.86 10.19 -4.35
C VAL A 121 11.46 11.56 -4.01
N ASP A 122 11.05 12.62 -4.70
CA ASP A 122 11.70 13.94 -4.63
C ASP A 122 10.84 15.06 -4.05
N ILE A 123 9.62 14.80 -3.57
CA ILE A 123 8.82 15.86 -2.94
C ILE A 123 9.41 16.17 -1.56
N PRO A 124 9.82 17.42 -1.30
CA PRO A 124 10.23 17.86 0.03
C PRO A 124 9.14 17.57 1.08
N ILE A 125 9.55 17.25 2.31
CA ILE A 125 8.60 16.96 3.40
C ILE A 125 7.59 18.10 3.59
N GLU A 126 8.05 19.32 3.41
CA GLU A 126 7.28 20.56 3.51
C GLU A 126 6.18 20.69 2.46
N GLU A 127 6.26 19.91 1.38
CA GLU A 127 5.30 19.89 0.27
C GLU A 127 4.45 18.62 0.25
N LYS A 128 4.76 17.64 1.10
CA LYS A 128 4.03 16.36 1.14
C LYS A 128 2.68 16.51 1.82
N VAL A 129 1.65 16.06 1.13
CA VAL A 129 0.30 15.88 1.64
C VAL A 129 -0.05 14.41 1.64
N VAL A 130 -0.39 13.84 2.80
CA VAL A 130 -0.96 12.49 2.87
C VAL A 130 -2.48 12.56 2.83
N VAL A 131 -3.07 11.86 1.86
CA VAL A 131 -4.53 11.78 1.73
C VAL A 131 -5.05 10.58 2.52
N LEU A 132 -5.94 10.84 3.45
CA LEU A 132 -6.55 9.85 4.33
C LEU A 132 -8.01 9.63 3.96
N ALA A 133 -8.40 8.40 3.68
CA ALA A 133 -9.79 8.03 3.51
C ALA A 133 -10.42 7.72 4.86
N GLY A 134 -11.43 8.49 5.29
CA GLY A 134 -12.12 8.18 6.55
C GLY A 134 -13.01 9.28 7.08
N ARG A 135 -14.32 9.08 7.02
CA ARG A 135 -15.31 10.04 7.55
C ARG A 135 -15.20 10.25 9.06
N ILE A 136 -14.90 9.18 9.80
CA ILE A 136 -14.80 9.25 11.28
C ILE A 136 -13.54 10.03 11.66
N ALA A 137 -12.40 9.71 11.04
CA ALA A 137 -11.15 10.40 11.28
C ALA A 137 -11.24 11.89 10.91
N HIS A 138 -11.87 12.22 9.78
CA HIS A 138 -12.15 13.60 9.37
C HIS A 138 -12.94 14.36 10.44
N LYS A 139 -14.03 13.75 10.96
CA LYS A 139 -14.84 14.38 11.99
C LYS A 139 -14.05 14.66 13.28
N VAL A 140 -13.21 13.72 13.72
CA VAL A 140 -12.36 13.92 14.91
C VAL A 140 -11.33 15.03 14.66
N ALA A 141 -10.71 15.06 13.48
CA ALA A 141 -9.77 16.12 13.09
C ALA A 141 -10.45 17.49 13.10
N HIS A 142 -11.64 17.60 12.49
CA HIS A 142 -12.42 18.83 12.44
C HIS A 142 -12.85 19.33 13.81
N ASP A 143 -13.42 18.44 14.64
CA ASP A 143 -14.03 18.82 15.92
C ASP A 143 -12.98 19.05 17.04
N LYS A 144 -11.82 18.39 16.96
CA LYS A 144 -10.83 18.33 18.04
C LYS A 144 -9.41 18.75 17.64
N GLY A 145 -9.12 18.96 16.35
CA GLY A 145 -7.77 19.23 15.87
C GLY A 145 -6.80 18.07 16.11
N ILE A 146 -7.32 16.84 16.19
CA ILE A 146 -6.50 15.64 16.49
C ILE A 146 -6.77 14.57 15.44
N TYR A 147 -5.69 13.92 15.01
CA TYR A 147 -5.76 12.67 14.26
C TYR A 147 -5.09 11.56 15.06
N HIS A 148 -5.61 10.35 14.97
CA HIS A 148 -4.99 9.16 15.56
C HIS A 148 -5.00 7.99 14.59
N CYS A 149 -4.00 7.14 14.71
CA CYS A 149 -3.88 5.91 13.94
C CYS A 149 -3.10 4.86 14.71
N GLN A 150 -3.16 3.63 14.23
CA GLN A 150 -2.38 2.52 14.78
C GLN A 150 -0.89 2.87 14.88
N HIS A 151 -0.27 2.47 15.97
CA HIS A 151 1.16 2.67 16.20
C HIS A 151 2.02 2.17 15.03
N GLY A 152 3.04 2.94 14.69
CA GLY A 152 3.96 2.62 13.60
C GLY A 152 3.38 2.85 12.19
N ARG A 153 2.18 3.41 12.06
CA ARG A 153 1.65 3.82 10.77
C ARG A 153 2.36 5.08 10.31
N ASN A 154 3.38 4.88 9.50
CA ASN A 154 4.20 5.99 9.00
C ASN A 154 3.43 6.86 7.99
N PHE A 155 3.36 8.16 8.26
CA PHE A 155 2.89 9.17 7.29
C PHE A 155 4.01 9.67 6.37
N ASN A 156 5.14 8.95 6.28
CA ASN A 156 6.32 9.41 5.54
C ASN A 156 6.75 10.83 5.93
N ASN A 157 6.59 11.19 7.20
CA ASN A 157 6.86 12.52 7.75
C ASN A 157 6.18 13.66 6.96
N ALA A 158 5.02 13.42 6.36
CA ALA A 158 4.31 14.46 5.63
C ALA A 158 3.92 15.61 6.57
N LYS A 159 4.12 16.83 6.09
CA LYS A 159 3.75 18.04 6.82
C LYS A 159 2.23 18.25 6.84
N TYR A 160 1.52 17.73 5.84
CA TYR A 160 0.09 17.96 5.69
C TYR A 160 -0.70 16.67 5.61
N LEU A 161 -1.91 16.68 6.20
CA LEU A 161 -2.92 15.64 6.06
C LEU A 161 -4.14 16.21 5.36
N ALA A 162 -4.64 15.52 4.34
CA ALA A 162 -5.89 15.83 3.67
C ALA A 162 -6.90 14.70 3.89
N PHE A 163 -8.15 15.03 4.17
CA PHE A 163 -9.18 14.03 4.36
C PHE A 163 -10.05 13.90 3.11
N TYR A 164 -10.06 12.69 2.55
CA TYR A 164 -10.94 12.33 1.45
C TYR A 164 -12.25 11.78 1.98
N ALA A 165 -13.32 12.52 1.77
CA ALA A 165 -14.67 12.15 2.16
C ALA A 165 -15.66 12.58 1.07
N ASN A 166 -16.75 11.82 0.87
CA ASN A 166 -17.82 12.14 -0.10
C ASN A 166 -17.35 12.37 -1.55
N LYS A 167 -16.25 11.72 -1.98
CA LYS A 167 -15.63 11.82 -3.30
C LYS A 167 -14.88 13.12 -3.58
N GLU A 168 -14.50 13.84 -2.54
CA GLU A 168 -13.72 15.08 -2.63
C GLU A 168 -12.71 15.18 -1.47
N ILE A 169 -11.75 16.07 -1.58
CA ILE A 169 -10.90 16.48 -0.46
C ILE A 169 -11.75 17.43 0.38
N ALA A 170 -12.12 16.99 1.57
CA ALA A 170 -13.00 17.76 2.45
C ALA A 170 -12.23 18.88 3.17
N ASP A 171 -11.08 18.55 3.77
CA ASP A 171 -10.26 19.49 4.52
C ASP A 171 -8.78 19.11 4.44
N VAL A 172 -7.91 20.12 4.61
CA VAL A 172 -6.46 19.97 4.70
C VAL A 172 -5.96 20.55 6.02
N TYR A 173 -5.05 19.83 6.65
CA TYR A 173 -4.47 20.22 7.95
C TYR A 173 -2.96 20.19 7.90
N GLU A 174 -2.33 21.12 8.61
CA GLU A 174 -0.91 21.07 8.94
C GLU A 174 -0.70 20.19 10.18
N VAL A 175 0.25 19.26 10.15
CA VAL A 175 0.67 18.47 11.31
C VAL A 175 1.56 19.31 12.18
N ILE A 176 1.10 19.68 13.36
CA ILE A 176 1.83 20.55 14.30
C ILE A 176 2.74 19.73 15.20
N ALA A 177 2.26 18.59 15.68
CA ALA A 177 3.01 17.70 16.56
C ALA A 177 2.57 16.25 16.40
N GLY A 178 3.46 15.31 16.71
CA GLY A 178 3.25 13.87 16.72
C GLY A 178 4.39 13.11 16.04
N PRO A 179 4.42 11.77 16.17
CA PRO A 179 3.48 10.98 16.98
C PRO A 179 3.66 11.23 18.49
N MET A 180 2.55 11.23 19.22
CA MET A 180 2.54 11.41 20.66
C MET A 180 1.55 10.43 21.32
N PRO A 181 1.67 10.16 22.64
CA PRO A 181 0.66 9.45 23.40
C PRO A 181 -0.68 10.18 23.37
N ARG A 182 -1.76 9.45 23.67
CA ARG A 182 -3.12 10.02 23.74
C ARG A 182 -3.16 11.29 24.59
N PRO A 183 -3.58 12.44 24.03
CA PRO A 183 -3.72 13.68 24.79
C PRO A 183 -4.80 13.55 25.88
N GLN A 184 -4.63 14.29 26.98
CA GLN A 184 -5.58 14.31 28.07
C GLN A 184 -6.96 14.83 27.60
N GLY A 185 -8.03 14.11 27.97
CA GLY A 185 -9.40 14.45 27.58
C GLY A 185 -9.84 13.93 26.20
N ILE A 186 -8.95 13.28 25.45
CA ILE A 186 -9.32 12.60 24.20
C ILE A 186 -9.76 11.16 24.50
N THR A 187 -10.98 10.81 24.10
CA THR A 187 -11.56 9.47 24.28
C THR A 187 -11.56 8.64 22.99
N ASP A 188 -11.28 9.28 21.86
CA ASP A 188 -11.20 8.63 20.55
C ASP A 188 -9.90 7.83 20.43
N GLY A 189 -9.89 6.84 19.53
CA GLY A 189 -8.76 5.97 19.29
C GLY A 189 -8.69 4.77 20.24
N ASN A 190 -7.76 3.85 19.94
CA ASN A 190 -7.49 2.66 20.74
C ASN A 190 -6.31 2.90 21.69
N GLU A 191 -6.15 2.00 22.65
CA GLU A 191 -4.94 1.96 23.47
C GLU A 191 -3.72 1.63 22.59
N GLY A 192 -2.68 2.45 22.68
CA GLY A 192 -1.47 2.29 21.87
C GLY A 192 -1.51 2.98 20.49
N ASP A 193 -2.59 3.68 20.13
CA ASP A 193 -2.58 4.50 18.92
C ASP A 193 -1.60 5.68 19.05
N ASP A 194 -1.02 6.08 17.93
CA ASP A 194 -0.25 7.31 17.78
C ASP A 194 -1.21 8.47 17.51
N PHE A 195 -0.99 9.60 18.19
CA PHE A 195 -1.80 10.81 18.05
C PHE A 195 -0.99 11.93 17.42
N TYR A 196 -1.67 12.76 16.62
CA TYR A 196 -1.10 13.90 15.92
C TYR A 196 -1.97 15.13 16.16
N GLU A 197 -1.34 16.24 16.53
CA GLU A 197 -2.03 17.52 16.65
C GLU A 197 -2.06 18.21 15.28
N LEU A 198 -3.24 18.70 14.91
CA LEU A 198 -3.53 19.26 13.60
C LEU A 198 -4.00 20.70 13.69
N LYS A 199 -3.60 21.51 12.73
CA LYS A 199 -4.10 22.86 12.50
C LYS A 199 -4.79 22.90 11.14
N HIS A 200 -6.06 23.28 11.15
CA HIS A 200 -6.82 23.47 9.90
C HIS A 200 -6.18 24.57 9.04
N LEU A 201 -6.14 24.34 7.75
CA LEU A 201 -5.72 25.32 6.75
C LEU A 201 -6.96 25.89 6.07
N ASP A 202 -7.15 27.21 6.20
CA ASP A 202 -8.26 27.96 5.59
C ASP A 202 -8.07 28.14 4.07
#